data_e05a341a5bbc9040c9ec1bf1328bdb70
#
_entry.id   e05a341a5bbc9040c9ec1bf1328bdb70
#
_cell.length_a   1.000
_cell.length_b   1.000
_cell.length_c   1.000
_cell.angle_alpha   90.00
_cell.angle_beta   90.00
_cell.angle_gamma   90.00
#
_symmetry.space_group_name_H-M   'P 1'
#
loop_
_entity.id
_entity.type
_entity.pdbx_description
1 polymer ?
#
loop_
_entity_poly.entity_id
_entity_poly.type
_entity_poly.pdbx_seq_one_letter_code
_entity_poly.pdbx_strand_id
1 'polypeptide(L)'
;MASRDWTKWCRKSYITFNGMSPYWDDPEMVLITTRDFYTVVHDCGNPNPSGYISYNALQNKLSKQKTVNDHCCSPQFIGRMIIDKWCHYKDDYEMFKQTFFEATKTIVVTAEETTQLSLLTKNAVSYT
;
A
#
# COMPACT_ATOMS: atom_id res chain seq x y z
N MET A 1 7.35 21.64 5.71
CA MET A 1 6.69 20.63 6.58
C MET A 1 7.61 19.45 6.78
N ALA A 2 7.82 19.04 8.02
CA ALA A 2 8.61 17.85 8.28
C ALA A 2 7.89 16.63 7.70
N SER A 3 8.62 15.79 6.95
CA SER A 3 8.06 14.53 6.47
C SER A 3 7.86 13.58 7.66
N ARG A 4 6.81 12.77 7.60
CA ARG A 4 6.58 11.75 8.61
C ARG A 4 7.69 10.69 8.53
N ASP A 5 8.08 10.18 9.68
CA ASP A 5 9.05 9.10 9.73
C ASP A 5 8.35 7.78 9.39
N TRP A 6 8.39 7.43 8.11
CA TRP A 6 7.73 6.22 7.62
C TRP A 6 8.30 4.94 8.26
N THR A 7 9.54 4.99 8.76
CA THR A 7 10.15 3.81 9.39
C THR A 7 9.47 3.43 10.71
N LYS A 8 8.92 4.41 11.43
CA LYS A 8 8.10 4.14 12.62
C LYS A 8 6.80 3.44 12.25
N TRP A 9 6.16 3.88 11.17
CA TRP A 9 4.94 3.25 10.65
C TRP A 9 5.22 1.83 10.19
N CYS A 10 6.35 1.62 9.53
CA CYS A 10 6.79 0.29 9.12
C CYS A 10 7.01 -0.62 10.33
N ARG A 11 7.69 -0.15 11.35
CA ARG A 11 7.94 -0.92 12.58
C ARG A 11 6.61 -1.28 13.26
N LYS A 12 5.69 -0.34 13.36
CA LYS A 12 4.37 -0.59 13.94
C LYS A 12 3.64 -1.67 13.17
N SER A 13 3.69 -1.62 11.86
CA SER A 13 3.06 -2.62 11.00
C SER A 13 3.68 -4.01 11.20
N TYR A 14 5.01 -4.08 11.27
CA TYR A 14 5.71 -5.34 11.54
C TYR A 14 5.29 -5.96 12.86
N ILE A 15 5.19 -5.14 13.92
CA ILE A 15 4.75 -5.59 15.24
C ILE A 15 3.32 -6.10 15.17
N THR A 16 2.44 -5.41 14.44
CA THR A 16 1.04 -5.82 14.26
C THR A 16 0.96 -7.17 13.55
N PHE A 17 1.67 -7.35 12.44
CA PHE A 17 1.70 -8.63 11.72
C PHE A 17 2.18 -9.77 12.62
N ASN A 18 3.26 -9.53 13.35
CA ASN A 18 3.82 -10.54 14.22
C ASN A 18 2.84 -10.93 15.34
N GLY A 19 2.17 -9.95 15.95
CA GLY A 19 1.17 -10.21 16.99
C GLY A 19 -0.09 -10.87 16.49
N MET A 20 -0.48 -10.58 15.25
CA MET A 20 -1.70 -11.14 14.65
C MET A 20 -1.48 -12.52 14.03
N SER A 21 -0.24 -12.88 13.71
CA SER A 21 0.04 -14.10 12.95
C SER A 21 -0.53 -15.38 13.57
N PRO A 22 -0.57 -15.57 14.90
CA PRO A 22 -1.16 -16.79 15.46
C PRO A 22 -2.67 -16.94 15.22
N TYR A 23 -3.33 -15.86 14.79
CA TYR A 23 -4.79 -15.82 14.64
C TYR A 23 -5.24 -15.84 13.18
N TRP A 24 -4.34 -16.00 12.22
CA TRP A 24 -4.66 -15.92 10.79
C TRP A 24 -5.34 -17.15 10.21
N ASP A 25 -5.61 -18.15 11.02
CA ASP A 25 -6.55 -19.23 10.67
C ASP A 25 -7.99 -18.73 10.59
N ASP A 26 -8.29 -17.60 11.22
CA ASP A 26 -9.57 -16.91 11.13
C ASP A 26 -9.52 -15.90 9.98
N PRO A 27 -10.36 -16.06 8.92
CA PRO A 27 -10.37 -15.12 7.79
C PRO A 27 -10.67 -13.68 8.19
N GLU A 28 -11.43 -13.46 9.25
CA GLU A 28 -11.73 -12.12 9.75
C GLU A 28 -10.48 -11.44 10.29
N MET A 29 -9.63 -12.20 10.97
CA MET A 29 -8.36 -11.68 11.50
C MET A 29 -7.39 -11.33 10.38
N VAL A 30 -7.38 -12.12 9.30
CA VAL A 30 -6.63 -11.79 8.08
C VAL A 30 -7.10 -10.47 7.51
N LEU A 31 -8.41 -10.28 7.41
CA LEU A 31 -9.00 -9.06 6.87
C LEU A 31 -8.65 -7.85 7.71
N ILE A 32 -8.75 -7.97 9.03
CA ILE A 32 -8.40 -6.89 9.97
C ILE A 32 -6.94 -6.49 9.80
N THR A 33 -6.04 -7.47 9.71
CA THR A 33 -4.61 -7.22 9.52
C THR A 33 -4.35 -6.49 8.19
N THR A 34 -5.00 -6.93 7.12
CA THR A 34 -4.87 -6.33 5.80
C THR A 34 -5.35 -4.88 5.80
N ARG A 35 -6.48 -4.61 6.47
CA ARG A 35 -7.01 -3.25 6.59
C ARG A 35 -6.10 -2.35 7.41
N ASP A 36 -5.53 -2.87 8.48
CA ASP A 36 -4.56 -2.10 9.28
C ASP A 36 -3.35 -1.73 8.43
N PHE A 37 -2.82 -2.67 7.66
CA PHE A 37 -1.70 -2.41 6.76
C PHE A 37 -2.04 -1.31 5.74
N TYR A 38 -3.20 -1.40 5.12
CA TYR A 38 -3.67 -0.38 4.18
C TYR A 38 -3.69 1.01 4.83
N THR A 39 -4.24 1.10 6.04
CA THR A 39 -4.33 2.36 6.78
C THR A 39 -2.94 2.91 7.10
N VAL A 40 -2.03 2.06 7.55
CA VAL A 40 -0.66 2.46 7.89
C VAL A 40 0.08 2.97 6.66
N VAL A 41 -0.03 2.28 5.53
CA VAL A 41 0.59 2.71 4.27
C VAL A 41 0.04 4.07 3.83
N HIS A 42 -1.27 4.28 3.99
CA HIS A 42 -1.91 5.54 3.64
C HIS A 42 -1.43 6.69 4.53
N ASP A 43 -1.31 6.43 5.83
CA ASP A 43 -1.05 7.47 6.84
C ASP A 43 0.43 7.81 6.99
N CYS A 44 1.33 6.95 6.54
CA CYS A 44 2.78 7.18 6.73
C CYS A 44 3.34 8.30 5.85
N GLY A 45 2.52 8.86 4.95
CA GLY A 45 2.95 9.86 4.01
C GLY A 45 3.27 9.25 2.66
N ASN A 46 4.06 9.93 1.87
CA ASN A 46 4.45 9.48 0.53
C ASN A 46 5.98 9.40 0.42
N PRO A 47 6.63 8.42 1.07
CA PRO A 47 8.10 8.35 1.10
C PRO A 47 8.72 7.83 -0.20
N ASN A 48 7.92 7.26 -1.11
CA ASN A 48 8.42 6.59 -2.30
C ASN A 48 7.63 7.01 -3.55
N PRO A 49 7.63 8.32 -3.93
CA PRO A 49 6.99 8.72 -5.17
C PRO A 49 7.76 8.12 -6.35
N SER A 50 7.05 7.55 -7.33
CA SER A 50 7.69 6.93 -8.49
C SER A 50 8.36 7.94 -9.41
N GLY A 51 7.95 9.20 -9.34
CA GLY A 51 8.37 10.22 -10.29
C GLY A 51 7.62 10.17 -11.62
N TYR A 52 6.72 9.23 -11.78
CA TYR A 52 5.91 9.09 -12.99
C TYR A 52 4.56 9.78 -12.84
N ILE A 53 4.03 10.25 -13.94
CA ILE A 53 2.74 10.92 -14.03
C ILE A 53 2.05 10.41 -15.29
N SER A 54 0.74 10.13 -15.22
CA SER A 54 -0.01 9.75 -16.40
C SER A 54 -0.14 10.94 -17.35
N TYR A 55 -0.35 10.66 -18.63
CA TYR A 55 -0.54 11.71 -19.64
C TYR A 55 -1.70 12.63 -19.26
N ASN A 56 -2.83 12.06 -18.85
CA ASN A 56 -4.01 12.84 -18.49
C ASN A 56 -3.77 13.69 -17.25
N ALA A 57 -3.04 13.17 -16.26
CA ALA A 57 -2.68 13.96 -15.08
C ALA A 57 -1.74 15.09 -15.43
N LEU A 58 -0.82 14.88 -16.37
CA LEU A 58 0.06 15.95 -16.85
C LEU A 58 -0.76 17.08 -17.49
N GLN A 59 -1.75 16.74 -18.32
CA GLN A 59 -2.67 17.72 -18.92
C GLN A 59 -3.44 18.49 -17.84
N ASN A 60 -3.91 17.81 -16.81
CA ASN A 60 -4.59 18.44 -15.69
C ASN A 60 -3.68 19.44 -14.96
N LYS A 61 -2.42 19.06 -14.72
CA LYS A 61 -1.45 19.99 -14.07
C LYS A 61 -1.21 21.22 -14.91
N LEU A 62 -1.05 21.05 -16.22
CA LEU A 62 -0.85 22.19 -17.13
C LEU A 62 -2.07 23.11 -17.18
N SER A 63 -3.28 22.57 -16.98
CA SER A 63 -4.53 23.31 -16.93
C SER A 63 -4.92 23.74 -15.52
N LYS A 64 -4.05 23.53 -14.53
CA LYS A 64 -4.28 23.84 -13.10
C LYS A 64 -5.47 23.08 -12.52
N GLN A 65 -5.76 21.89 -13.04
CA GLN A 65 -6.78 20.99 -12.51
C GLN A 65 -6.15 19.98 -11.54
N LYS A 66 -7.02 19.38 -10.72
CA LYS A 66 -6.56 18.46 -9.66
C LYS A 66 -5.98 17.17 -10.22
N THR A 67 -4.97 16.68 -9.54
CA THR A 67 -4.41 15.35 -9.73
C THR A 67 -4.40 14.62 -8.40
N VAL A 68 -4.20 13.30 -8.45
CA VAL A 68 -4.22 12.43 -7.27
C VAL A 68 -2.94 11.59 -7.27
N ASN A 69 -2.36 11.37 -6.09
CA ASN A 69 -1.32 10.38 -5.90
C ASN A 69 -1.99 9.04 -5.59
N ASP A 70 -1.78 8.04 -6.44
CA ASP A 70 -2.32 6.70 -6.25
C ASP A 70 -1.20 5.70 -6.10
N HIS A 71 -1.44 4.61 -5.37
CA HIS A 71 -0.44 3.57 -5.18
C HIS A 71 -0.24 2.79 -6.47
N CYS A 72 1.01 2.52 -6.81
CA CYS A 72 1.35 1.73 -8.00
C CYS A 72 0.86 0.30 -7.87
N CYS A 73 0.79 -0.23 -6.64
CA CYS A 73 0.25 -1.54 -6.34
C CYS A 73 -0.63 -1.42 -5.10
N SER A 74 -1.77 -2.09 -5.11
CA SER A 74 -2.71 -2.01 -4.00
C SER A 74 -2.05 -2.43 -2.68
N PRO A 75 -2.05 -1.58 -1.64
CA PRO A 75 -1.53 -1.98 -0.33
C PRO A 75 -2.27 -3.17 0.27
N GLN A 76 -3.56 -3.33 -0.03
CA GLN A 76 -4.32 -4.51 0.42
C GLN A 76 -3.76 -5.79 -0.17
N PHE A 77 -3.42 -5.77 -1.45
CA PHE A 77 -2.81 -6.92 -2.12
C PHE A 77 -1.45 -7.24 -1.51
N ILE A 78 -0.61 -6.23 -1.30
CA ILE A 78 0.71 -6.42 -0.71
C ILE A 78 0.59 -6.94 0.73
N GLY A 79 -0.33 -6.39 1.52
CA GLY A 79 -0.58 -6.87 2.88
C GLY A 79 -0.99 -8.34 2.91
N ARG A 80 -1.87 -8.75 2.00
CA ARG A 80 -2.28 -10.13 1.88
C ARG A 80 -1.13 -11.05 1.47
N MET A 81 -0.30 -10.59 0.54
CA MET A 81 0.90 -11.33 0.13
C MET A 81 1.85 -11.56 1.30
N ILE A 82 2.05 -10.53 2.13
CA ILE A 82 2.91 -10.64 3.32
C ILE A 82 2.34 -11.68 4.28
N ILE A 83 1.03 -11.69 4.51
CA ILE A 83 0.37 -12.69 5.36
C ILE A 83 0.63 -14.08 4.81
N ASP A 84 0.40 -14.29 3.52
CA ASP A 84 0.56 -15.60 2.88
C ASP A 84 2.01 -16.10 2.93
N LYS A 85 2.96 -15.18 2.98
CA LYS A 85 4.40 -15.50 3.00
C LYS A 85 5.06 -15.08 4.32
N TRP A 86 4.30 -15.04 5.40
CA TRP A 86 4.80 -14.51 6.67
C TRP A 86 6.03 -15.30 7.17
N CYS A 87 6.10 -16.59 6.89
CA CYS A 87 7.27 -17.40 7.25
C CYS A 87 8.59 -16.86 6.66
N HIS A 88 8.53 -16.10 5.55
CA HIS A 88 9.71 -15.47 4.94
C HIS A 88 10.00 -14.09 5.54
N TYR A 89 9.01 -13.43 6.16
CA TYR A 89 9.14 -12.07 6.68
C TYR A 89 9.38 -12.03 8.19
N LYS A 90 8.88 -13.01 8.93
CA LYS A 90 8.81 -12.94 10.40
C LYS A 90 10.17 -12.78 11.08
N ASP A 91 11.23 -13.34 10.47
CA ASP A 91 12.59 -13.29 11.01
C ASP A 91 13.52 -12.41 10.17
N ASP A 92 12.95 -11.65 9.21
CA ASP A 92 13.71 -10.81 8.30
C ASP A 92 13.02 -9.43 8.20
N TYR A 93 13.26 -8.59 9.19
CA TYR A 93 12.67 -7.26 9.24
C TYR A 93 13.10 -6.41 8.04
N GLU A 94 14.34 -6.56 7.56
CA GLU A 94 14.81 -5.77 6.41
C GLU A 94 14.02 -6.11 5.15
N MET A 95 13.69 -7.37 4.95
CA MET A 95 12.84 -7.79 3.84
C MET A 95 11.42 -7.20 3.97
N PHE A 96 10.85 -7.23 5.19
CA PHE A 96 9.56 -6.60 5.46
C PHE A 96 9.61 -5.10 5.17
N LYS A 97 10.67 -4.44 5.62
CA LYS A 97 10.87 -3.00 5.44
C LYS A 97 10.93 -2.63 3.94
N GLN A 98 11.66 -3.40 3.14
CA GLN A 98 11.72 -3.19 1.70
C GLN A 98 10.35 -3.34 1.05
N THR A 99 9.61 -4.38 1.42
CA THR A 99 8.26 -4.62 0.90
C THR A 99 7.30 -3.52 1.33
N PHE A 100 7.38 -3.07 2.57
CA PHE A 100 6.59 -1.94 3.05
C PHE A 100 6.89 -0.68 2.24
N PHE A 101 8.17 -0.37 2.02
CA PHE A 101 8.58 0.79 1.24
C PHE A 101 8.01 0.75 -0.18
N GLU A 102 8.07 -0.43 -0.83
CA GLU A 102 7.48 -0.61 -2.15
C GLU A 102 5.96 -0.42 -2.13
N ALA A 103 5.29 -0.82 -1.05
CA ALA A 103 3.84 -0.63 -0.91
C ALA A 103 3.45 0.85 -0.86
N THR A 104 4.37 1.73 -0.47
CA THR A 104 4.11 3.18 -0.42
C THR A 104 4.31 3.88 -1.76
N LYS A 105 4.78 3.18 -2.78
CA LYS A 105 5.09 3.75 -4.09
C LYS A 105 3.83 4.27 -4.77
N THR A 106 3.91 5.51 -5.24
CA THR A 106 2.77 6.19 -5.86
C THR A 106 3.09 6.71 -7.25
N ILE A 107 2.04 6.90 -8.02
CA ILE A 107 2.06 7.54 -9.33
C ILE A 107 1.00 8.65 -9.33
N VAL A 108 1.28 9.74 -10.04
CA VAL A 108 0.31 10.84 -10.17
C VAL A 108 -0.66 10.52 -11.30
N VAL A 109 -1.94 10.53 -11.00
CA VAL A 109 -3.03 10.19 -11.93
C VAL A 109 -4.19 11.15 -11.77
N THR A 110 -5.21 11.03 -12.64
CA THR A 110 -6.47 11.76 -12.48
C THR A 110 -7.41 10.99 -11.54
N ALA A 111 -8.45 11.66 -11.04
CA ALA A 111 -9.46 11.02 -10.20
C ALA A 111 -10.18 9.90 -10.95
N GLU A 112 -10.45 10.08 -12.25
CA GLU A 112 -11.08 9.06 -13.09
C GLU A 112 -10.19 7.82 -13.22
N GLU A 113 -8.89 8.03 -13.42
CA GLU A 113 -7.93 6.94 -13.52
C GLU A 113 -7.83 6.15 -12.20
N THR A 114 -7.88 6.84 -11.06
CA THR A 114 -7.92 6.18 -9.75
C THR A 114 -9.12 5.26 -9.63
N THR A 115 -10.30 5.73 -10.06
CA THR A 115 -11.51 4.91 -10.06
C THR A 115 -11.35 3.67 -10.93
N GLN A 116 -10.77 3.81 -12.14
CA GLN A 116 -10.54 2.70 -13.05
C GLN A 116 -9.57 1.67 -12.47
N LEU A 117 -8.48 2.13 -11.84
CA LEU A 117 -7.51 1.25 -11.20
C LEU A 117 -8.13 0.47 -10.04
N SER A 118 -9.00 1.12 -9.24
CA SER A 118 -9.75 0.46 -8.18
C SER A 118 -10.62 -0.66 -8.70
N LEU A 119 -11.34 -0.42 -9.80
CA LEU A 119 -12.20 -1.43 -10.42
C LEU A 119 -11.38 -2.61 -10.95
N LEU A 120 -10.24 -2.34 -11.58
CA LEU A 120 -9.34 -3.39 -12.08
C LEU A 120 -8.79 -4.23 -10.93
N THR A 121 -8.41 -3.59 -9.82
CA THR A 121 -7.92 -4.29 -8.64
C THR A 121 -8.98 -5.21 -8.05
N LYS A 122 -10.22 -4.73 -7.95
CA LYS A 122 -11.35 -5.56 -7.48
C LYS A 122 -11.57 -6.76 -8.38
N ASN A 123 -11.54 -6.56 -9.69
CA ASN A 123 -11.72 -7.65 -10.65
C ASN A 123 -10.60 -8.67 -10.58
N ALA A 124 -9.36 -8.21 -10.45
CA ALA A 124 -8.20 -9.08 -10.30
C ALA A 124 -8.29 -9.94 -9.05
N VAL A 125 -8.74 -9.37 -7.92
CA VAL A 125 -8.91 -10.10 -6.67
C VAL A 125 -10.01 -11.15 -6.79
N SER A 126 -11.07 -10.87 -7.54
CA SER A 126 -12.18 -11.82 -7.70
C SER A 126 -11.81 -13.06 -8.53
N TYR A 127 -10.70 -13.04 -9.27
CA TYR A 127 -10.21 -14.19 -10.03
C TYR A 127 -9.25 -15.08 -9.25
N THR A 128 -8.88 -14.68 -8.05
CA THR A 128 -8.00 -15.48 -7.19
C THR A 128 -8.79 -16.17 -6.10
#